data_8cd9dcd4450c7d04ac6f17048e33a5e9
#
_entry.id   8cd9dcd4450c7d04ac6f17048e33a5e9
#
_cell.length_a   1.000
_cell.length_b   1.000
_cell.length_c   1.000
_cell.angle_alpha   90.00
_cell.angle_beta   90.00
_cell.angle_gamma   90.00
#
_symmetry.space_group_name_H-M   'P 1'
#
loop_
_entity.id
_entity.type
_entity.pdbx_description
1 polymer ?
#
loop_
_entity_poly.entity_id
_entity_poly.type
_entity_poly.pdbx_seq_one_letter_code
_entity_poly.pdbx_strand_id
1 'polypeptide(L)'
;MVDYLVQDHRFLDSFLTLLGAAIATADTFEARLRFGRFAGMICSDENTYFLRAFEALGVSPAQRSEPADTAPTAGFKAIMREAAATRSYAAALAVLNVAEGLYLDWALKAPKPMPDNFVHAEWITLHDNPAFQAFVAFLQAELDRVGPQEAALASDFYQRTVALELAFFDAVYPEGK
;
A
#
# COMPACT_ATOMS: atom_id res chain seq x y z
N MET A 1 -12.97 11.46 0.61
CA MET A 1 -11.50 11.68 0.76
C MET A 1 -11.02 11.63 2.21
N VAL A 2 -11.67 12.34 3.17
CA VAL A 2 -11.23 12.32 4.59
C VAL A 2 -11.21 10.91 5.14
N ASP A 3 -12.35 10.19 5.10
CA ASP A 3 -12.46 8.83 5.64
C ASP A 3 -11.48 7.87 4.98
N TYR A 4 -11.29 8.00 3.66
CA TYR A 4 -10.29 7.25 2.91
C TYR A 4 -8.89 7.46 3.46
N LEU A 5 -8.40 8.71 3.50
CA LEU A 5 -7.04 9.02 3.97
C LEU A 5 -6.81 8.63 5.43
N VAL A 6 -7.82 8.77 6.30
CA VAL A 6 -7.72 8.37 7.70
C VAL A 6 -7.54 6.86 7.82
N GLN A 7 -8.31 6.07 7.06
CA GLN A 7 -8.22 4.61 7.12
C GLN A 7 -6.94 4.11 6.43
N ASP A 8 -6.55 4.72 5.34
CA ASP A 8 -5.34 4.41 4.57
C ASP A 8 -4.07 4.66 5.40
N HIS A 9 -3.94 5.84 6.00
CA HIS A 9 -2.81 6.17 6.88
C HIS A 9 -2.62 5.18 8.04
N ARG A 10 -3.69 4.54 8.53
CA ARG A 10 -3.63 3.65 9.69
C ARG A 10 -2.91 2.35 9.44
N PHE A 11 -2.83 1.88 8.20
CA PHE A 11 -2.10 0.65 7.94
C PHE A 11 -0.62 0.86 7.60
N LEU A 12 -0.14 2.11 7.49
CA LEU A 12 1.29 2.39 7.21
C LEU A 12 2.23 1.71 8.20
N ASP A 13 1.89 1.64 9.49
CA ASP A 13 2.71 0.92 10.48
C ASP A 13 2.84 -0.58 10.16
N SER A 14 1.74 -1.23 9.76
CA SER A 14 1.76 -2.63 9.34
C SER A 14 2.43 -2.80 7.98
N PHE A 15 2.28 -1.82 7.09
CA PHE A 15 2.95 -1.79 5.79
C PHE A 15 4.47 -1.68 5.92
N LEU A 16 4.96 -0.81 6.79
CA LEU A 16 6.39 -0.73 7.12
C LEU A 16 6.92 -2.02 7.77
N THR A 17 6.10 -2.70 8.57
CA THR A 17 6.44 -4.03 9.11
C THR A 17 6.61 -5.05 7.96
N LEU A 18 5.71 -5.04 6.97
CA LEU A 18 5.79 -5.91 5.80
C LEU A 18 7.02 -5.60 4.94
N LEU A 19 7.31 -4.30 4.69
CA LEU A 19 8.52 -3.88 3.96
C LEU A 19 9.80 -4.30 4.70
N GLY A 20 9.82 -4.18 6.02
CA GLY A 20 10.92 -4.68 6.85
C GLY A 20 11.12 -6.19 6.71
N ALA A 21 10.03 -6.96 6.66
CA ALA A 21 10.08 -8.40 6.40
C ALA A 21 10.59 -8.72 4.98
N ALA A 22 10.14 -7.97 3.96
CA ALA A 22 10.63 -8.11 2.60
C ALA A 22 12.14 -7.82 2.50
N ILE A 23 12.64 -6.77 3.19
CA ILE A 23 14.08 -6.49 3.29
C ILE A 23 14.83 -7.65 3.93
N ALA A 24 14.29 -8.21 5.02
CA ALA A 24 14.94 -9.28 5.78
C ALA A 24 15.00 -10.60 5.00
N THR A 25 13.95 -10.90 4.22
CA THR A 25 13.77 -12.19 3.54
C THR A 25 14.20 -12.19 2.07
N ALA A 26 14.32 -11.02 1.44
CA ALA A 26 14.85 -10.93 0.08
C ALA A 26 16.19 -11.67 -0.07
N ASP A 27 16.35 -12.44 -1.13
CA ASP A 27 17.51 -13.30 -1.37
C ASP A 27 18.67 -12.59 -2.07
N THR A 28 18.45 -11.35 -2.57
CA THR A 28 19.48 -10.55 -3.24
C THR A 28 19.72 -9.21 -2.53
N PHE A 29 20.96 -8.71 -2.59
CA PHE A 29 21.29 -7.38 -2.06
C PHE A 29 20.58 -6.25 -2.81
N GLU A 30 20.43 -6.39 -4.13
CA GLU A 30 19.72 -5.41 -4.96
C GLU A 30 18.25 -5.26 -4.53
N ALA A 31 17.56 -6.38 -4.28
CA ALA A 31 16.19 -6.35 -3.78
C ALA A 31 16.09 -5.62 -2.43
N ARG A 32 17.01 -5.92 -1.49
CA ARG A 32 17.06 -5.21 -0.20
C ARG A 32 17.22 -3.71 -0.35
N LEU A 33 18.08 -3.27 -1.27
CA LEU A 33 18.28 -1.84 -1.53
C LEU A 33 17.02 -1.18 -2.10
N ARG A 34 16.29 -1.86 -2.98
CA ARG A 34 15.03 -1.35 -3.55
C ARG A 34 13.96 -1.20 -2.49
N PHE A 35 13.74 -2.21 -1.67
CA PHE A 35 12.79 -2.12 -0.54
C PHE A 35 13.21 -1.06 0.48
N GLY A 36 14.50 -0.93 0.78
CA GLY A 36 15.00 0.08 1.70
C GLY A 36 14.76 1.51 1.21
N ARG A 37 14.96 1.77 -0.09
CA ARG A 37 14.64 3.08 -0.71
C ARG A 37 13.13 3.36 -0.68
N PHE A 38 12.32 2.35 -1.00
CA PHE A 38 10.86 2.48 -0.96
C PHE A 38 10.35 2.73 0.45
N ALA A 39 10.82 2.00 1.45
CA ALA A 39 10.50 2.26 2.85
C ALA A 39 10.91 3.69 3.29
N GLY A 40 12.05 4.18 2.81
CA GLY A 40 12.49 5.56 3.04
C GLY A 40 11.51 6.59 2.45
N MET A 41 10.99 6.35 1.24
CA MET A 41 9.99 7.21 0.60
C MET A 41 8.66 7.19 1.37
N ILE A 42 8.18 6.03 1.81
CA ILE A 42 6.97 5.94 2.66
C ILE A 42 7.16 6.73 3.95
N CYS A 43 8.31 6.62 4.62
CA CYS A 43 8.60 7.34 5.87
C CYS A 43 8.73 8.85 5.70
N SER A 44 9.12 9.34 4.52
CA SER A 44 9.34 10.77 4.23
C SER A 44 8.20 11.38 3.44
N ASP A 45 8.13 11.06 2.16
CA ASP A 45 7.28 11.79 1.21
C ASP A 45 5.79 11.48 1.43
N GLU A 46 5.45 10.21 1.53
CA GLU A 46 4.06 9.79 1.68
C GLU A 46 3.50 10.13 3.07
N ASN A 47 4.24 9.85 4.14
CA ASN A 47 3.79 10.23 5.48
C ASN A 47 3.66 11.76 5.62
N THR A 48 4.57 12.53 5.01
CA THR A 48 4.49 14.00 4.99
C THR A 48 3.27 14.48 4.21
N TYR A 49 2.94 13.83 3.09
CA TYR A 49 1.71 14.10 2.35
C TYR A 49 0.47 13.92 3.24
N PHE A 50 0.35 12.79 3.94
CA PHE A 50 -0.79 12.55 4.84
C PHE A 50 -0.94 13.64 5.89
N LEU A 51 0.15 14.06 6.54
CA LEU A 51 0.10 15.10 7.57
C LEU A 51 -0.37 16.44 7.00
N ARG A 52 0.11 16.84 5.83
CA ARG A 52 -0.32 18.09 5.16
C ARG A 52 -1.77 17.99 4.65
N ALA A 53 -2.17 16.82 4.14
CA ALA A 53 -3.54 16.59 3.70
C ALA A 53 -4.53 16.67 4.87
N PHE A 54 -4.20 16.08 6.02
CA PHE A 54 -5.01 16.19 7.22
C PHE A 54 -5.15 17.63 7.71
N GLU A 55 -4.06 18.40 7.71
CA GLU A 55 -4.10 19.82 8.05
C GLU A 55 -5.02 20.60 7.10
N ALA A 56 -4.86 20.44 5.80
CA ALA A 56 -5.65 21.13 4.79
C ALA A 56 -7.14 20.74 4.81
N LEU A 57 -7.46 19.51 5.19
CA LEU A 57 -8.83 19.02 5.32
C LEU A 57 -9.44 19.29 6.70
N GLY A 58 -8.70 19.92 7.62
CA GLY A 58 -9.16 20.20 8.99
C GLY A 58 -9.36 18.95 9.85
N VAL A 59 -8.65 17.85 9.56
CA VAL A 59 -8.75 16.58 10.29
C VAL A 59 -7.94 16.66 11.59
N SER A 60 -8.63 16.70 12.72
CA SER A 60 -8.00 16.75 14.03
C SER A 60 -7.29 15.44 14.41
N PRO A 61 -6.36 15.46 15.37
CA PRO A 61 -5.76 14.25 15.91
C PRO A 61 -6.79 13.23 16.43
N ALA A 62 -7.86 13.70 17.07
CA ALA A 62 -8.95 12.87 17.55
C ALA A 62 -9.66 12.12 16.40
N GLN A 63 -9.99 12.81 15.32
CA GLN A 63 -10.60 12.20 14.13
C GLN A 63 -9.70 11.16 13.46
N ARG A 64 -8.36 11.29 13.60
CA ARG A 64 -7.42 10.29 13.08
C ARG A 64 -7.33 9.04 13.95
N SER A 65 -7.53 9.15 15.27
CA SER A 65 -7.27 8.08 16.24
C SER A 65 -8.53 7.47 16.87
N GLU A 66 -9.58 8.25 17.11
CA GLU A 66 -10.74 7.80 17.87
C GLU A 66 -11.70 6.85 17.12
N PRO A 67 -12.03 7.06 15.82
CA PRO A 67 -12.86 6.09 15.12
C PRO A 67 -12.16 4.74 15.05
N ALA A 68 -12.90 3.65 15.22
CA ALA A 68 -12.34 2.31 15.02
C ALA A 68 -11.88 2.10 13.58
N ASP A 69 -10.92 1.17 13.39
CA ASP A 69 -10.61 0.66 12.06
C ASP A 69 -11.87 0.09 11.41
N THR A 70 -12.07 0.34 10.13
CA THR A 70 -13.05 -0.43 9.37
C THR A 70 -12.62 -1.90 9.29
N ALA A 71 -13.56 -2.80 9.01
CA ALA A 71 -13.21 -4.22 8.88
C ALA A 71 -12.13 -4.47 7.82
N PRO A 72 -12.16 -3.82 6.62
CA PRO A 72 -11.07 -3.94 5.66
C PRO A 72 -9.74 -3.38 6.17
N THR A 73 -9.71 -2.23 6.84
CA THR A 73 -8.49 -1.66 7.41
C THR A 73 -7.85 -2.59 8.44
N ALA A 74 -8.67 -3.15 9.34
CA ALA A 74 -8.21 -4.16 10.29
C ALA A 74 -7.70 -5.42 9.59
N GLY A 75 -8.37 -5.86 8.52
CA GLY A 75 -7.95 -6.97 7.67
C GLY A 75 -6.60 -6.73 6.99
N PHE A 76 -6.37 -5.53 6.44
CA PHE A 76 -5.08 -5.15 5.86
C PHE A 76 -3.95 -5.16 6.89
N LYS A 77 -4.18 -4.55 8.05
CA LYS A 77 -3.19 -4.59 9.16
C LYS A 77 -2.85 -6.01 9.56
N ALA A 78 -3.86 -6.90 9.58
CA ALA A 78 -3.67 -8.31 9.92
C ALA A 78 -2.88 -9.06 8.84
N ILE A 79 -3.26 -8.97 7.56
CA ILE A 79 -2.62 -9.73 6.48
C ILE A 79 -1.17 -9.31 6.26
N MET A 80 -0.85 -8.01 6.38
CA MET A 80 0.52 -7.51 6.29
C MET A 80 1.41 -8.08 7.40
N ARG A 81 0.91 -8.12 8.64
CA ARG A 81 1.63 -8.71 9.77
C ARG A 81 1.73 -10.22 9.68
N GLU A 82 0.68 -10.88 9.20
CA GLU A 82 0.66 -12.33 8.97
C GLU A 82 1.72 -12.71 7.91
N ALA A 83 1.75 -12.02 6.76
CA ALA A 83 2.74 -12.24 5.72
C ALA A 83 4.17 -12.01 6.26
N ALA A 84 4.40 -10.95 7.01
CA ALA A 84 5.69 -10.66 7.65
C ALA A 84 6.11 -11.79 8.63
N ALA A 85 5.16 -12.35 9.38
CA ALA A 85 5.41 -13.41 10.37
C ALA A 85 5.76 -14.75 9.72
N THR A 86 5.34 -15.01 8.48
CA THR A 86 5.72 -16.25 7.75
C THR A 86 7.21 -16.33 7.46
N ARG A 87 7.92 -15.21 7.42
CA ARG A 87 9.30 -15.09 6.93
C ARG A 87 9.50 -15.60 5.49
N SER A 88 8.42 -15.65 4.71
CA SER A 88 8.45 -15.98 3.29
C SER A 88 8.57 -14.68 2.47
N TYR A 89 9.57 -14.64 1.58
CA TYR A 89 9.71 -13.53 0.65
C TYR A 89 8.57 -13.52 -0.36
N ALA A 90 8.13 -14.70 -0.82
CA ALA A 90 7.00 -14.83 -1.75
C ALA A 90 5.68 -14.36 -1.14
N ALA A 91 5.42 -14.64 0.15
CA ALA A 91 4.23 -14.15 0.85
C ALA A 91 4.24 -12.62 0.97
N ALA A 92 5.37 -12.02 1.35
CA ALA A 92 5.50 -10.57 1.42
C ALA A 92 5.29 -9.92 0.04
N LEU A 93 5.91 -10.48 -1.01
CA LEU A 93 5.74 -10.00 -2.38
C LEU A 93 4.30 -10.12 -2.87
N ALA A 94 3.58 -11.17 -2.51
CA ALA A 94 2.19 -11.36 -2.93
C ALA A 94 1.29 -10.23 -2.41
N VAL A 95 1.43 -9.85 -1.14
CA VAL A 95 0.68 -8.72 -0.55
C VAL A 95 1.11 -7.40 -1.19
N LEU A 96 2.41 -7.13 -1.31
CA LEU A 96 2.93 -5.89 -1.91
C LEU A 96 2.54 -5.73 -3.38
N ASN A 97 2.53 -6.82 -4.17
CA ASN A 97 2.11 -6.75 -5.57
C ASN A 97 0.66 -6.32 -5.74
N VAL A 98 -0.23 -6.78 -4.88
CA VAL A 98 -1.65 -6.39 -4.96
C VAL A 98 -1.80 -4.93 -4.54
N ALA A 99 -1.27 -4.55 -3.39
CA ALA A 99 -1.39 -3.20 -2.86
C ALA A 99 -0.83 -2.16 -3.86
N GLU A 100 0.46 -2.25 -4.18
CA GLU A 100 1.13 -1.26 -5.03
C GLU A 100 0.67 -1.33 -6.49
N GLY A 101 0.36 -2.54 -6.99
CA GLY A 101 -0.14 -2.74 -8.34
C GLY A 101 -1.49 -2.07 -8.58
N LEU A 102 -2.41 -2.14 -7.62
CA LEU A 102 -3.70 -1.49 -7.70
C LEU A 102 -3.56 0.03 -7.65
N TYR A 103 -2.71 0.54 -6.75
CA TYR A 103 -2.47 1.99 -6.63
C TYR A 103 -1.84 2.56 -7.90
N LEU A 104 -0.93 1.87 -8.55
CA LEU A 104 -0.41 2.26 -9.85
C LEU A 104 -1.50 2.24 -10.93
N ASP A 105 -2.32 1.19 -10.98
CA ASP A 105 -3.34 1.01 -12.02
C ASP A 105 -4.36 2.16 -12.01
N TRP A 106 -4.92 2.51 -10.84
CA TRP A 106 -5.87 3.61 -10.78
C TRP A 106 -5.21 4.98 -10.98
N ALA A 107 -3.97 5.19 -10.50
CA ALA A 107 -3.27 6.46 -10.69
C ALA A 107 -2.98 6.75 -12.16
N LEU A 108 -2.58 5.73 -12.93
CA LEU A 108 -2.42 5.83 -14.40
C LEU A 108 -3.72 6.15 -15.13
N LYS A 109 -4.86 5.71 -14.59
CA LYS A 109 -6.20 5.96 -15.16
C LYS A 109 -6.83 7.28 -14.69
N ALA A 110 -6.17 8.00 -13.79
CA ALA A 110 -6.68 9.27 -13.28
C ALA A 110 -6.91 10.28 -14.43
N PRO A 111 -8.03 11.03 -14.40
CA PRO A 111 -8.38 11.94 -15.48
C PRO A 111 -7.36 13.08 -15.62
N LYS A 112 -7.20 13.56 -16.84
CA LYS A 112 -6.36 14.73 -17.15
C LYS A 112 -7.29 15.87 -17.65
N PRO A 113 -7.03 17.16 -17.31
CA PRO A 113 -5.90 17.63 -16.49
C PRO A 113 -6.00 17.17 -15.04
N MET A 114 -4.85 17.22 -14.34
CA MET A 114 -4.80 16.93 -12.90
C MET A 114 -5.73 17.85 -12.11
N PRO A 115 -6.32 17.39 -10.99
CA PRO A 115 -7.12 18.24 -10.12
C PRO A 115 -6.31 19.43 -9.57
N ASP A 116 -6.95 20.60 -9.43
CA ASP A 116 -6.31 21.79 -8.82
C ASP A 116 -6.02 21.59 -7.32
N ASN A 117 -6.83 20.78 -6.63
CA ASN A 117 -6.64 20.49 -5.21
C ASN A 117 -5.44 19.55 -5.02
N PHE A 118 -4.41 20.05 -4.31
CA PHE A 118 -3.17 19.30 -4.08
C PHE A 118 -3.40 17.94 -3.37
N VAL A 119 -4.42 17.83 -2.52
CA VAL A 119 -4.74 16.58 -1.82
C VAL A 119 -5.03 15.45 -2.81
N HIS A 120 -5.68 15.77 -3.93
CA HIS A 120 -5.92 14.79 -4.99
C HIS A 120 -4.74 14.68 -5.96
N ALA A 121 -4.20 15.83 -6.39
CA ALA A 121 -3.14 15.85 -7.40
C ALA A 121 -1.85 15.17 -6.91
N GLU A 122 -1.45 15.45 -5.68
CA GLU A 122 -0.23 14.86 -5.11
C GLU A 122 -0.42 13.37 -4.80
N TRP A 123 -1.61 12.95 -4.33
CA TRP A 123 -1.92 11.53 -4.12
C TRP A 123 -1.81 10.73 -5.42
N ILE A 124 -2.33 11.25 -6.52
CA ILE A 124 -2.16 10.65 -7.85
C ILE A 124 -0.68 10.63 -8.23
N THR A 125 0.06 11.74 -8.03
CA THR A 125 1.47 11.85 -8.42
C THR A 125 2.37 10.90 -7.61
N LEU A 126 2.08 10.65 -6.34
CA LEU A 126 2.81 9.66 -5.52
C LEU A 126 2.74 8.26 -6.14
N HIS A 127 1.62 7.92 -6.79
CA HIS A 127 1.39 6.61 -7.37
C HIS A 127 1.46 6.57 -8.91
N ASP A 128 1.70 7.70 -9.59
CA ASP A 128 1.92 7.81 -11.03
C ASP A 128 3.24 8.58 -11.32
N ASN A 129 4.36 8.00 -10.93
CA ASN A 129 5.68 8.54 -11.25
C ASN A 129 6.63 7.42 -11.68
N PRO A 130 7.71 7.75 -12.42
CA PRO A 130 8.63 6.73 -12.95
C PRO A 130 9.28 5.84 -11.90
N ALA A 131 9.54 6.36 -10.69
CA ALA A 131 10.16 5.59 -9.61
C ALA A 131 9.17 4.55 -9.04
N PHE A 132 7.90 4.95 -8.85
CA PHE A 132 6.85 4.04 -8.39
C PHE A 132 6.52 2.97 -9.45
N GLN A 133 6.40 3.36 -10.73
CA GLN A 133 6.22 2.42 -11.84
C GLN A 133 7.35 1.38 -11.91
N ALA A 134 8.60 1.83 -11.74
CA ALA A 134 9.76 0.93 -11.72
C ALA A 134 9.77 0.00 -10.49
N PHE A 135 9.25 0.47 -9.35
CA PHE A 135 9.11 -0.34 -8.15
C PHE A 135 8.03 -1.41 -8.32
N VAL A 136 6.86 -1.07 -8.84
CA VAL A 136 5.79 -2.05 -9.11
C VAL A 136 6.25 -3.11 -10.13
N ALA A 137 6.91 -2.69 -11.21
CA ALA A 137 7.48 -3.64 -12.17
C ALA A 137 8.52 -4.58 -11.52
N PHE A 138 9.32 -4.07 -10.59
CA PHE A 138 10.25 -4.88 -9.80
C PHE A 138 9.50 -5.88 -8.92
N LEU A 139 8.44 -5.48 -8.21
CA LEU A 139 7.64 -6.38 -7.38
C LEU A 139 7.06 -7.54 -8.21
N GLN A 140 6.53 -7.24 -9.40
CA GLN A 140 6.00 -8.25 -10.32
C GLN A 140 7.08 -9.25 -10.74
N ALA A 141 8.24 -8.74 -11.20
CA ALA A 141 9.34 -9.58 -11.63
C ALA A 141 9.89 -10.47 -10.50
N GLU A 142 9.96 -9.96 -9.28
CA GLU A 142 10.39 -10.75 -8.12
C GLU A 142 9.36 -11.82 -7.75
N LEU A 143 8.06 -11.51 -7.76
CA LEU A 143 7.03 -12.52 -7.48
C LEU A 143 7.01 -13.60 -8.56
N ASP A 144 7.17 -13.26 -9.84
CA ASP A 144 7.28 -14.22 -10.93
C ASP A 144 8.49 -15.14 -10.77
N ARG A 145 9.59 -14.60 -10.23
CA ARG A 145 10.85 -15.34 -10.03
C ARG A 145 10.79 -16.30 -8.85
N VAL A 146 10.27 -15.87 -7.71
CA VAL A 146 10.31 -16.66 -6.46
C VAL A 146 8.99 -17.35 -6.11
N GLY A 147 7.86 -16.77 -6.52
CA GLY A 147 6.52 -17.27 -6.22
C GLY A 147 6.27 -18.72 -6.58
N PRO A 148 6.77 -19.24 -7.73
CA PRO A 148 6.59 -20.65 -8.08
C PRO A 148 7.12 -21.65 -7.06
N GLN A 149 8.11 -21.26 -6.24
CA GLN A 149 8.68 -22.14 -5.20
C GLN A 149 7.75 -22.29 -3.99
N GLU A 150 6.89 -21.31 -3.75
CA GLU A 150 5.92 -21.25 -2.66
C GLU A 150 4.51 -20.94 -3.20
N ALA A 151 4.13 -21.48 -4.35
CA ALA A 151 2.97 -21.09 -5.14
C ALA A 151 1.65 -21.09 -4.36
N ALA A 152 1.41 -22.09 -3.52
CA ALA A 152 0.19 -22.19 -2.72
C ALA A 152 0.12 -21.05 -1.69
N LEU A 153 1.22 -20.74 -1.00
CA LEU A 153 1.30 -19.68 -0.02
C LEU A 153 1.16 -18.30 -0.68
N ALA A 154 1.90 -18.05 -1.76
CA ALA A 154 1.84 -16.80 -2.50
C ALA A 154 0.42 -16.55 -3.07
N SER A 155 -0.22 -17.58 -3.62
CA SER A 155 -1.58 -17.48 -4.14
C SER A 155 -2.60 -17.18 -3.05
N ASP A 156 -2.50 -17.80 -1.87
CA ASP A 156 -3.39 -17.53 -0.74
C ASP A 156 -3.31 -16.04 -0.32
N PHE A 157 -2.10 -15.55 -0.06
CA PHE A 157 -1.91 -14.14 0.32
C PHE A 157 -2.39 -13.19 -0.77
N TYR A 158 -2.08 -13.46 -2.04
CA TYR A 158 -2.50 -12.65 -3.17
C TYR A 158 -4.03 -12.52 -3.25
N GLN A 159 -4.74 -13.65 -3.23
CA GLN A 159 -6.21 -13.66 -3.36
C GLN A 159 -6.90 -12.97 -2.17
N ARG A 160 -6.41 -13.21 -0.96
CA ARG A 160 -6.93 -12.56 0.25
C ARG A 160 -6.69 -11.06 0.22
N THR A 161 -5.55 -10.62 -0.29
CA THR A 161 -5.25 -9.18 -0.42
C THR A 161 -6.14 -8.52 -1.46
N VAL A 162 -6.38 -9.17 -2.63
CA VAL A 162 -7.32 -8.66 -3.64
C VAL A 162 -8.73 -8.47 -3.05
N ALA A 163 -9.20 -9.43 -2.26
CA ALA A 163 -10.51 -9.32 -1.61
C ALA A 163 -10.57 -8.15 -0.59
N LEU A 164 -9.45 -7.89 0.10
CA LEU A 164 -9.36 -6.77 1.03
C LEU A 164 -9.32 -5.41 0.33
N GLU A 165 -8.65 -5.30 -0.83
CA GLU A 165 -8.65 -4.07 -1.64
C GLU A 165 -10.07 -3.71 -2.08
N LEU A 166 -10.80 -4.64 -2.66
CA LEU A 166 -12.18 -4.43 -3.05
C LEU A 166 -13.01 -3.97 -1.85
N ALA A 167 -12.95 -4.70 -0.72
CA ALA A 167 -13.71 -4.37 0.47
C ALA A 167 -13.31 -3.00 1.06
N PHE A 168 -12.04 -2.58 0.95
CA PHE A 168 -11.57 -1.28 1.43
C PHE A 168 -12.20 -0.14 0.62
N PHE A 169 -12.17 -0.23 -0.71
CA PHE A 169 -12.77 0.80 -1.56
C PHE A 169 -14.31 0.83 -1.42
N ASP A 170 -14.97 -0.32 -1.32
CA ASP A 170 -16.43 -0.39 -1.07
C ASP A 170 -16.82 0.25 0.27
N ALA A 171 -15.99 0.11 1.30
CA ALA A 171 -16.26 0.70 2.62
C ALA A 171 -16.13 2.22 2.64
N VAL A 172 -15.22 2.78 1.84
CA VAL A 172 -14.99 4.25 1.78
C VAL A 172 -15.76 4.94 0.67
N TYR A 173 -16.15 4.21 -0.38
CA TYR A 173 -16.94 4.70 -1.51
C TYR A 173 -18.18 3.81 -1.73
N PRO A 174 -19.12 3.77 -0.77
CA PRO A 174 -20.30 2.92 -0.93
C PRO A 174 -21.12 3.37 -2.14
N GLU A 175 -21.54 2.39 -2.96
CA GLU A 175 -22.37 2.64 -4.13
C GLU A 175 -23.65 3.41 -3.72
N GLY A 176 -23.94 4.51 -4.40
CA GLY A 176 -25.19 5.29 -4.24
C GLY A 176 -25.12 6.49 -3.28
N LYS A 177 -23.94 7.00 -2.92
CA LYS A 177 -23.79 8.30 -2.26
C LYS A 177 -23.11 9.31 -3.16
#